data_8948e9523e20cccc91e1ce05cc3082aa
#
_entry.id   8948e9523e20cccc91e1ce05cc3082aa
#
_cell.length_a   1.000
_cell.length_b   1.000
_cell.length_c   1.000
_cell.angle_alpha   90.00
_cell.angle_beta   90.00
_cell.angle_gamma   90.00
#
_symmetry.space_group_name_H-M   'P 1'
#
loop_
_entity.id
_entity.type
_entity.pdbx_description
1 polymer ?
#
loop_
_entity_poly.entity_id
_entity_poly.type
_entity_poly.pdbx_seq_one_letter_code
_entity_poly.pdbx_strand_id
1 'polypeptide(L)'
;MKDAASRNPVMAPDLELNEVADGYIVYQPDRDRVHYLNQTAAVVLELCTGKNAEADMPELLRLAWDLPEPPVEEVTDCLEGLRKEGLIS
;
A
#
# COMPACT_ATOMS: atom_id res chain seq x y z
N MET A 1 2.36 1.14 -24.66
CA MET A 1 2.04 1.96 -23.49
C MET A 1 1.34 1.15 -22.41
N LYS A 2 1.68 1.39 -21.18
CA LYS A 2 1.07 0.69 -20.06
C LYS A 2 -0.08 1.48 -19.50
N ASP A 3 -1.14 0.78 -19.12
CA ASP A 3 -2.22 1.42 -18.39
C ASP A 3 -1.95 1.26 -16.90
N ALA A 4 -2.84 1.86 -16.08
CA ALA A 4 -2.66 1.84 -14.65
C ALA A 4 -2.71 0.42 -14.07
N ALA A 5 -3.46 -0.47 -14.70
CA ALA A 5 -3.64 -1.82 -14.20
C ALA A 5 -2.36 -2.66 -14.29
N SER A 6 -1.43 -2.28 -15.18
CA SER A 6 -0.18 -3.03 -15.31
C SER A 6 0.96 -2.40 -14.54
N ARG A 7 0.66 -1.41 -13.72
CA ARG A 7 1.67 -0.72 -12.93
C ARG A 7 2.08 -1.56 -11.73
N ASN A 8 3.37 -1.57 -11.44
CA ASN A 8 3.90 -2.22 -10.25
C ASN A 8 4.44 -1.14 -9.32
N PRO A 9 3.67 -0.73 -8.33
CA PRO A 9 4.09 0.37 -7.45
C PRO A 9 5.27 -0.02 -6.58
N VAL A 10 6.04 0.98 -6.19
CA VAL A 10 7.23 0.81 -5.38
C VAL A 10 7.16 1.74 -4.17
N MET A 11 7.44 1.20 -3.00
CA MET A 11 7.50 1.98 -1.77
C MET A 11 8.64 3.00 -1.87
N ALA A 12 8.39 4.20 -1.36
CA ALA A 12 9.42 5.24 -1.32
C ALA A 12 10.60 4.76 -0.47
N PRO A 13 11.83 5.20 -0.80
CA PRO A 13 12.99 4.75 -0.03
C PRO A 13 13.03 5.37 1.36
N ASP A 14 13.72 4.71 2.27
CA ASP A 14 14.04 5.22 3.60
C ASP A 14 12.83 5.47 4.51
N LEU A 15 11.70 4.85 4.21
CA LEU A 15 10.56 4.93 5.12
C LEU A 15 10.81 4.06 6.35
N GLU A 16 10.40 4.57 7.50
CA GLU A 16 10.48 3.81 8.75
C GLU A 16 9.08 3.39 9.15
N LEU A 17 8.87 2.09 9.24
CA LEU A 17 7.58 1.52 9.58
C LEU A 17 7.63 0.96 10.98
N ASN A 18 6.71 1.41 11.84
CA ASN A 18 6.63 0.95 13.22
C ASN A 18 5.23 0.42 13.48
N GLU A 19 5.17 -0.85 13.85
CA GLU A 19 3.90 -1.48 14.14
C GLU A 19 3.31 -0.96 15.44
N VAL A 20 2.01 -0.67 15.42
CA VAL A 20 1.26 -0.28 16.60
C VAL A 20 0.03 -1.18 16.70
N ALA A 21 -0.79 -0.97 17.73
CA ALA A 21 -1.89 -1.90 18.03
C ALA A 21 -2.85 -2.09 16.84
N ASP A 22 -3.15 -1.01 16.13
CA ASP A 22 -4.20 -1.04 15.11
C ASP A 22 -3.65 -0.85 13.70
N GLY A 23 -2.35 -0.89 13.52
CA GLY A 23 -1.78 -0.64 12.21
C GLY A 23 -0.31 -0.29 12.30
N TYR A 24 0.08 0.75 11.57
CA TYR A 24 1.48 1.17 11.50
C TYR A 24 1.58 2.68 11.54
N ILE A 25 2.66 3.14 12.15
CA ILE A 25 3.10 4.53 12.03
C ILE A 25 4.26 4.53 11.04
N VAL A 26 4.17 5.34 10.00
CA VAL A 26 5.20 5.43 8.98
C VAL A 26 5.84 6.80 9.05
N TYR A 27 7.15 6.83 9.28
CA TYR A 27 7.91 8.07 9.28
C TYR A 27 8.57 8.26 7.92
N GLN A 28 8.40 9.44 7.36
CA GLN A 28 8.94 9.80 6.06
C GLN A 28 10.00 10.88 6.24
N PRO A 29 11.28 10.49 6.37
CA PRO A 29 12.34 11.45 6.71
C PRO A 29 12.49 12.57 5.69
N ASP A 30 12.36 12.27 4.40
CA ASP A 30 12.55 13.27 3.34
C ASP A 30 11.61 14.45 3.48
N ARG A 31 10.43 14.22 4.04
CA ARG A 31 9.41 15.25 4.19
C ARG A 31 9.15 15.59 5.64
N ASP A 32 9.85 14.93 6.55
CA ASP A 32 9.67 15.09 7.98
C ASP A 32 8.20 14.95 8.36
N ARG A 33 7.57 13.88 7.85
CA ARG A 33 6.15 13.64 8.06
C ARG A 33 5.92 12.26 8.66
N VAL A 34 4.86 12.17 9.41
CA VAL A 34 4.44 10.92 10.04
C VAL A 34 3.03 10.60 9.56
N HIS A 35 2.83 9.34 9.17
CA HIS A 35 1.54 8.88 8.66
C HIS A 35 1.06 7.70 9.48
N TYR A 36 -0.22 7.66 9.79
CA TYR A 36 -0.82 6.48 10.38
C TYR A 36 -1.49 5.65 9.28
N LEU A 37 -1.22 4.35 9.26
CA LEU A 37 -1.85 3.44 8.30
C LEU A 37 -2.60 2.36 9.08
N ASN A 38 -3.86 2.11 8.71
CA ASN A 38 -4.55 0.96 9.26
C ASN A 38 -3.94 -0.31 8.65
N GLN A 39 -4.42 -1.48 9.09
CA GLN A 39 -3.81 -2.73 8.65
C GLN A 39 -3.91 -2.94 7.14
N THR A 40 -5.05 -2.59 6.54
CA THR A 40 -5.22 -2.74 5.11
C THR A 40 -4.20 -1.90 4.34
N ALA A 41 -4.07 -0.63 4.71
CA ALA A 41 -3.13 0.26 4.03
C ALA A 41 -1.69 -0.18 4.26
N ALA A 42 -1.38 -0.68 5.46
CA ALA A 42 -0.03 -1.15 5.75
C ALA A 42 0.34 -2.35 4.89
N VAL A 43 -0.58 -3.31 4.74
CA VAL A 43 -0.32 -4.49 3.90
C VAL A 43 -0.18 -4.07 2.44
N VAL A 44 -1.03 -3.16 1.98
CA VAL A 44 -0.91 -2.65 0.61
C VAL A 44 0.46 -2.01 0.40
N LEU A 45 0.91 -1.20 1.36
CA LEU A 45 2.23 -0.58 1.27
C LEU A 45 3.33 -1.63 1.20
N GLU A 46 3.24 -2.68 2.02
CA GLU A 46 4.23 -3.75 2.00
C GLU A 46 4.26 -4.51 0.68
N LEU A 47 3.14 -4.58 -0.02
CA LEU A 47 3.08 -5.23 -1.33
C LEU A 47 3.70 -4.37 -2.44
N CYS A 48 3.97 -3.10 -2.15
CA CYS A 48 4.54 -2.18 -3.13
C CYS A 48 6.05 -2.35 -3.22
N THR A 49 6.47 -3.50 -3.76
CA THR A 49 7.89 -3.85 -3.87
C THR A 49 8.42 -3.71 -5.30
N GLY A 50 7.56 -3.32 -6.24
CA GLY A 50 7.92 -3.30 -7.64
C GLY A 50 7.66 -4.63 -8.34
N LYS A 51 7.25 -5.65 -7.59
CA LYS A 51 7.01 -6.98 -8.16
C LYS A 51 5.55 -7.35 -8.26
N ASN A 52 4.66 -6.59 -7.62
CA ASN A 52 3.23 -6.87 -7.62
C ASN A 52 2.50 -5.79 -8.39
N ALA A 53 1.69 -6.20 -9.36
CA ALA A 53 0.86 -5.26 -10.11
C ALA A 53 -0.29 -4.78 -9.24
N GLU A 54 -0.70 -3.53 -9.42
CA GLU A 54 -1.84 -2.99 -8.67
C GLU A 54 -3.09 -3.83 -8.88
N ALA A 55 -3.28 -4.33 -10.09
CA ALA A 55 -4.46 -5.12 -10.42
C ALA A 55 -4.51 -6.44 -9.66
N ASP A 56 -3.37 -6.93 -9.20
CA ASP A 56 -3.31 -8.21 -8.49
C ASP A 56 -3.49 -8.07 -6.98
N MET A 57 -3.36 -6.87 -6.46
CA MET A 57 -3.36 -6.68 -5.01
C MET A 57 -4.67 -7.04 -4.32
N PRO A 58 -5.85 -6.72 -4.90
CA PRO A 58 -7.08 -7.14 -4.24
C PRO A 58 -7.17 -8.66 -4.04
N GLU A 59 -6.74 -9.42 -5.03
CA GLU A 59 -6.77 -10.87 -4.92
C GLU A 59 -5.76 -11.38 -3.89
N LEU A 60 -4.59 -10.74 -3.82
CA LEU A 60 -3.59 -11.10 -2.82
C LEU A 60 -4.13 -10.91 -1.41
N LEU A 61 -4.85 -9.80 -1.18
CA LEU A 61 -5.46 -9.56 0.11
C LEU A 61 -6.60 -10.53 0.40
N ARG A 62 -7.40 -10.84 -0.63
CA ARG A 62 -8.46 -11.81 -0.47
C ARG A 62 -7.90 -13.15 0.02
N LEU A 63 -6.82 -13.60 -0.60
CA LEU A 63 -6.20 -14.87 -0.22
C LEU A 63 -5.58 -14.80 1.17
N ALA A 64 -4.91 -13.69 1.49
CA ALA A 64 -4.22 -13.57 2.77
C ALA A 64 -5.19 -13.56 3.94
N TRP A 65 -6.37 -12.96 3.77
CA TRP A 65 -7.34 -12.82 4.85
C TRP A 65 -8.58 -13.68 4.67
N ASP A 66 -8.56 -14.58 3.68
CA ASP A 66 -9.67 -15.50 3.42
C ASP A 66 -11.00 -14.76 3.27
N LEU A 67 -10.97 -13.70 2.47
CA LEU A 67 -12.15 -12.87 2.24
C LEU A 67 -13.04 -13.51 1.18
N PRO A 68 -14.38 -13.27 1.25
CA PRO A 68 -15.29 -13.82 0.23
C PRO A 68 -15.10 -13.17 -1.14
N GLU A 69 -14.63 -11.92 -1.19
CA GLU A 69 -14.44 -11.19 -2.44
C GLU A 69 -13.19 -10.35 -2.36
N PRO A 70 -12.55 -10.08 -3.51
CA PRO A 70 -11.40 -9.17 -3.50
C PRO A 70 -11.84 -7.76 -3.09
N PRO A 71 -11.11 -7.13 -2.15
CA PRO A 71 -11.47 -5.78 -1.67
C PRO A 71 -10.97 -4.70 -2.64
N VAL A 72 -11.55 -4.63 -3.83
CA VAL A 72 -11.06 -3.80 -4.92
C VAL A 72 -11.09 -2.32 -4.58
N GLU A 73 -12.23 -1.83 -4.09
CA GLU A 73 -12.35 -0.42 -3.77
C GLU A 73 -11.42 0.00 -2.66
N GLU A 74 -11.32 -0.82 -1.65
CA GLU A 74 -10.47 -0.52 -0.49
C GLU A 74 -9.01 -0.43 -0.91
N VAL A 75 -8.56 -1.38 -1.73
CA VAL A 75 -7.19 -1.38 -2.21
C VAL A 75 -6.93 -0.18 -3.11
N THR A 76 -7.86 0.13 -4.00
CA THR A 76 -7.73 1.29 -4.89
C THR A 76 -7.60 2.57 -4.08
N ASP A 77 -8.46 2.74 -3.08
CA ASP A 77 -8.41 3.93 -2.23
C ASP A 77 -7.09 4.01 -1.47
N CYS A 78 -6.61 2.88 -0.98
CA CYS A 78 -5.32 2.85 -0.29
C CYS A 78 -4.18 3.26 -1.20
N LEU A 79 -4.15 2.71 -2.41
CA LEU A 79 -3.10 3.05 -3.37
C LEU A 79 -3.13 4.53 -3.73
N GLU A 80 -4.32 5.08 -3.94
CA GLU A 80 -4.45 6.51 -4.25
C GLU A 80 -3.94 7.36 -3.10
N GLY A 81 -4.33 7.01 -1.89
CA GLY A 81 -3.88 7.75 -0.72
C GLY A 81 -2.38 7.67 -0.52
N LEU A 82 -1.81 6.49 -0.66
CA LEU A 82 -0.37 6.32 -0.51
C LEU A 82 0.39 7.10 -1.57
N ARG A 83 -0.12 7.09 -2.81
CA ARG A 83 0.54 7.83 -3.90
C ARG A 83 0.44 9.33 -3.68
N LYS A 84 -0.72 9.80 -3.22
CA LYS A 84 -0.94 11.21 -2.94
C LYS A 84 0.02 11.71 -1.86
N GLU A 85 0.32 10.87 -0.87
CA GLU A 85 1.21 11.25 0.20
C GLU A 85 2.69 11.01 -0.14
N GLY A 86 2.96 10.50 -1.33
CA GLY A 86 4.34 10.27 -1.75
C GLY A 86 4.98 9.04 -1.13
N LEU A 87 4.18 8.13 -0.56
CA LEU A 87 4.72 6.92 0.05
C LEU A 87 4.99 5.83 -0.97
N ILE A 88 4.38 5.91 -2.13
CA ILE A 88 4.67 5.01 -3.25
C ILE A 88 4.76 5.81 -4.53
N SER A 89 5.36 5.19 -5.53
CA SER A 89 5.44 5.78 -6.86
C SER A 89 4.93 4.82 -7.93
#